data_b909081ee4e2dac0662f984456f3b62c
#
_entry.id   b909081ee4e2dac0662f984456f3b62c
#
_cell.length_a   1.000
_cell.length_b   1.000
_cell.length_c   1.000
_cell.angle_alpha   90.00
_cell.angle_beta   90.00
_cell.angle_gamma   90.00
#
_symmetry.space_group_name_H-M   'P 1'
#
loop_
_entity.id
_entity.type
_entity.pdbx_description
1 polymer ?
#
loop_
_entity_poly.entity_id
_entity_poly.type
_entity_poly.pdbx_seq_one_letter_code
_entity_poly.pdbx_strand_id
1 'polypeptide(L)'
;GTEKLNAGDLVKLFLSDETFEKFSGKDETNSGYMKLKSIDSGRLQVVYEDDDVIIINKPSGMLSQKAVPEDISANEYILSYLIRKGALSEEQFKTFKPSICNRLDRNTSGLLIAGKTLKGLQTMAEALKKRTVQKYYRCIVKGELREKTHLKGYLSKDEQNNKVKVV
;
A
#
# COMPACT_ATOMS: atom_id res chain seq x y z
N GLY A 1 -3.00 23.43 -13.29
CA GLY A 1 -4.22 24.15 -13.68
C GLY A 1 -5.36 23.79 -12.74
N THR A 2 -6.26 24.73 -12.55
CA THR A 2 -7.44 24.61 -11.69
C THR A 2 -8.71 24.31 -12.51
N GLU A 3 -8.56 24.03 -13.80
CA GLU A 3 -9.66 23.76 -14.71
C GLU A 3 -10.29 22.40 -14.41
N LYS A 4 -11.62 22.37 -14.34
CA LYS A 4 -12.39 21.13 -14.13
C LYS A 4 -12.71 20.52 -15.48
N LEU A 5 -12.35 19.26 -15.67
CA LEU A 5 -12.66 18.51 -16.87
C LEU A 5 -14.07 17.90 -16.76
N ASN A 6 -14.78 17.87 -17.88
CA ASN A 6 -16.06 17.21 -18.06
C ASN A 6 -15.91 15.95 -18.90
N ALA A 7 -16.90 15.06 -18.82
CA ALA A 7 -16.92 13.89 -19.68
C ALA A 7 -17.01 14.31 -21.15
N GLY A 8 -16.04 13.85 -21.96
CA GLY A 8 -15.93 14.21 -23.39
C GLY A 8 -14.88 15.29 -23.68
N ASP A 9 -14.26 15.91 -22.69
CA ASP A 9 -13.17 16.86 -22.91
C ASP A 9 -11.93 16.14 -23.44
N LEU A 10 -11.30 16.75 -24.45
CA LEU A 10 -10.05 16.25 -25.03
C LEU A 10 -8.85 16.98 -24.42
N VAL A 11 -8.04 16.24 -23.66
CA VAL A 11 -6.77 16.76 -23.15
C VAL A 11 -5.63 16.40 -24.08
N LYS A 12 -5.00 17.39 -24.69
CA LYS A 12 -3.84 17.20 -25.58
C LYS A 12 -2.56 17.63 -24.87
N LEU A 13 -1.65 16.68 -24.66
CA LEU A 13 -0.33 16.95 -24.09
C LEU A 13 0.68 17.10 -25.23
N PHE A 14 1.47 18.17 -25.18
CA PHE A 14 2.58 18.41 -26.09
C PHE A 14 3.88 18.08 -25.36
N LEU A 15 4.37 16.88 -25.56
CA LEU A 15 5.63 16.40 -24.98
C LEU A 15 6.64 16.19 -26.11
N SER A 16 7.92 16.46 -25.84
CA SER A 16 8.99 16.03 -26.77
C SER A 16 9.07 14.49 -26.79
N ASP A 17 9.56 13.91 -27.89
CA ASP A 17 9.69 12.46 -28.04
C ASP A 17 10.53 11.86 -26.90
N GLU A 18 11.63 12.52 -26.52
CA GLU A 18 12.45 12.11 -25.38
C GLU A 18 11.69 12.12 -24.04
N THR A 19 10.85 13.13 -23.84
CA THR A 19 9.99 13.22 -22.64
C THR A 19 8.91 12.15 -22.68
N PHE A 20 8.32 11.91 -23.85
CA PHE A 20 7.31 10.88 -24.04
C PHE A 20 7.89 9.47 -23.81
N GLU A 21 9.07 9.16 -24.35
CA GLU A 21 9.76 7.89 -24.12
C GLU A 21 10.10 7.70 -22.63
N LYS A 22 10.64 8.73 -21.99
CA LYS A 22 10.96 8.70 -20.55
C LYS A 22 9.74 8.46 -19.65
N PHE A 23 8.58 9.01 -20.02
CA PHE A 23 7.34 8.80 -19.27
C PHE A 23 6.51 7.61 -19.77
N SER A 24 6.72 7.13 -21.00
CA SER A 24 6.02 5.95 -21.51
C SER A 24 6.44 4.65 -20.83
N GLY A 25 7.66 4.59 -20.26
CA GLY A 25 8.14 3.52 -19.39
C GLY A 25 7.89 2.09 -19.87
N LYS A 26 7.71 1.90 -21.19
CA LYS A 26 7.22 0.63 -21.76
C LYS A 26 8.06 -0.58 -21.34
N ASP A 27 9.38 -0.44 -21.36
CA ASP A 27 10.29 -1.55 -21.03
C ASP A 27 10.38 -1.80 -19.51
N GLU A 28 10.42 -0.73 -18.71
CA GLU A 28 10.47 -0.85 -17.25
C GLU A 28 9.15 -1.39 -16.66
N THR A 29 8.02 -1.01 -17.25
CA THR A 29 6.70 -1.47 -16.79
C THR A 29 6.49 -2.95 -17.10
N ASN A 30 6.87 -3.41 -18.28
CA ASN A 30 6.80 -4.83 -18.66
C ASN A 30 7.73 -5.68 -17.79
N SER A 31 8.98 -5.23 -17.61
CA SER A 31 9.95 -5.88 -16.72
C SER A 31 9.41 -5.94 -15.28
N GLY A 32 8.80 -4.85 -14.77
CA GLY A 32 8.21 -4.79 -13.45
C GLY A 32 7.02 -5.74 -13.28
N TYR A 33 6.13 -5.84 -14.27
CA TYR A 33 4.99 -6.75 -14.24
C TYR A 33 5.45 -8.22 -14.22
N MET A 34 6.40 -8.59 -15.08
CA MET A 34 6.94 -9.95 -15.12
C MET A 34 7.67 -10.32 -13.83
N LYS A 35 8.43 -9.40 -13.25
CA LYS A 35 9.09 -9.58 -11.96
C LYS A 35 8.07 -9.83 -10.84
N LEU A 36 6.96 -9.08 -10.81
CA LEU A 36 5.89 -9.29 -9.84
C LEU A 36 5.20 -10.64 -10.06
N LYS A 37 4.94 -11.03 -11.31
CA LYS A 37 4.34 -12.33 -11.66
C LYS A 37 5.18 -13.52 -11.18
N SER A 38 6.50 -13.38 -11.12
CA SER A 38 7.42 -14.43 -10.65
C SER A 38 7.45 -14.60 -9.12
N ILE A 39 6.93 -13.64 -8.36
CA ILE A 39 6.89 -13.73 -6.89
C ILE A 39 5.88 -14.80 -6.48
N ASP A 40 6.28 -15.71 -5.59
CA ASP A 40 5.35 -16.65 -4.99
C ASP A 40 4.46 -15.97 -3.93
N SER A 41 3.19 -15.76 -4.28
CA SER A 41 2.19 -15.16 -3.39
C SER A 41 1.54 -16.16 -2.41
N GLY A 42 1.98 -17.39 -2.34
CA GLY A 42 1.39 -18.44 -1.49
C GLY A 42 1.42 -18.14 0.02
N ARG A 43 2.26 -17.18 0.44
CA ARG A 43 2.31 -16.71 1.84
C ARG A 43 1.29 -15.60 2.16
N LEU A 44 0.53 -15.11 1.17
CA LEU A 44 -0.43 -14.05 1.36
C LEU A 44 -1.73 -14.59 1.96
N GLN A 45 -2.04 -14.18 3.18
CA GLN A 45 -3.30 -14.52 3.82
C GLN A 45 -4.33 -13.43 3.53
N VAL A 46 -5.20 -13.67 2.54
CA VAL A 46 -6.32 -12.77 2.22
C VAL A 46 -7.44 -13.00 3.24
N VAL A 47 -7.90 -11.91 3.88
CA VAL A 47 -8.97 -11.92 4.88
C VAL A 47 -10.29 -11.49 4.26
N TYR A 48 -10.23 -10.53 3.33
CA TYR A 48 -11.38 -10.00 2.60
C TYR A 48 -10.95 -9.51 1.23
N GLU A 49 -11.79 -9.69 0.23
CA GLU A 49 -11.59 -9.15 -1.11
C GLU A 49 -12.94 -8.91 -1.78
N ASP A 50 -13.09 -7.73 -2.37
CA ASP A 50 -14.17 -7.38 -3.30
C ASP A 50 -13.61 -6.78 -4.60
N ASP A 51 -14.42 -6.11 -5.39
CA ASP A 51 -13.99 -5.53 -6.66
C ASP A 51 -13.03 -4.35 -6.47
N ASP A 52 -13.16 -3.58 -5.39
CA ASP A 52 -12.44 -2.34 -5.14
C ASP A 52 -11.29 -2.48 -4.14
N VAL A 53 -11.37 -3.43 -3.20
CA VAL A 53 -10.46 -3.51 -2.03
C VAL A 53 -9.99 -4.94 -1.77
N ILE A 54 -8.80 -5.08 -1.22
CA ILE A 54 -8.30 -6.32 -0.65
C ILE A 54 -7.72 -6.05 0.74
N ILE A 55 -8.04 -6.93 1.71
CA ILE A 55 -7.51 -6.89 3.07
C ILE A 55 -6.76 -8.19 3.33
N ILE A 56 -5.52 -8.05 3.76
CA ILE A 56 -4.66 -9.19 4.10
C ILE A 56 -4.29 -9.17 5.58
N ASN A 57 -3.97 -10.32 6.12
CA ASN A 57 -3.30 -10.46 7.40
C ASN A 57 -1.79 -10.51 7.18
N LYS A 58 -1.13 -9.35 7.34
CA LYS A 58 0.33 -9.25 7.19
C LYS A 58 1.02 -10.01 8.33
N PRO A 59 1.91 -10.96 8.06
CA PRO A 59 2.68 -11.60 9.11
C PRO A 59 3.74 -10.65 9.71
N SER A 60 4.18 -10.95 10.92
CA SER A 60 5.37 -10.31 11.50
C SER A 60 6.61 -10.62 10.66
N GLY A 61 7.55 -9.69 10.59
CA GLY A 61 8.78 -9.79 9.78
C GLY A 61 8.63 -9.30 8.32
N MET A 62 7.40 -9.19 7.80
CA MET A 62 7.14 -8.69 6.45
C MET A 62 7.09 -7.15 6.44
N LEU A 63 7.75 -6.53 5.47
CA LEU A 63 7.61 -5.09 5.20
C LEU A 63 6.24 -4.78 4.61
N SER A 64 5.64 -3.65 4.99
CA SER A 64 4.42 -3.14 4.33
C SER A 64 4.72 -2.59 2.93
N GLN A 65 5.81 -1.82 2.82
CA GLN A 65 6.35 -1.27 1.58
C GLN A 65 7.85 -1.50 1.54
N LYS A 66 8.43 -1.49 0.34
CA LYS A 66 9.88 -1.58 0.16
C LYS A 66 10.61 -0.46 0.90
N ALA A 67 11.73 -0.78 1.51
CA ALA A 67 12.71 0.16 2.02
C ALA A 67 13.83 0.39 0.99
N VAL A 68 14.20 -0.68 0.25
CA VAL A 68 15.14 -0.67 -0.88
C VAL A 68 14.51 -1.35 -2.10
N PRO A 69 14.99 -1.09 -3.33
CA PRO A 69 14.40 -1.63 -4.57
C PRO A 69 14.32 -3.17 -4.61
N GLU A 70 15.23 -3.86 -3.95
CA GLU A 70 15.36 -5.32 -3.94
C GLU A 70 14.37 -6.00 -2.98
N ASP A 71 13.79 -5.25 -2.05
CA ASP A 71 12.84 -5.78 -1.08
C ASP A 71 11.59 -6.34 -1.75
N ILE A 72 11.04 -7.39 -1.15
CA ILE A 72 9.69 -7.87 -1.45
C ILE A 72 8.83 -7.56 -0.23
N SER A 73 7.88 -6.66 -0.39
CA SER A 73 6.98 -6.22 0.67
C SER A 73 5.57 -6.76 0.49
N ALA A 74 4.69 -6.51 1.46
CA ALA A 74 3.28 -6.88 1.36
C ALA A 74 2.62 -6.31 0.10
N ASN A 75 3.02 -5.12 -0.34
CA ASN A 75 2.51 -4.52 -1.56
C ASN A 75 2.86 -5.36 -2.81
N GLU A 76 4.10 -5.85 -2.92
CA GLU A 76 4.52 -6.72 -4.03
C GLU A 76 3.81 -8.07 -3.98
N TYR A 77 3.60 -8.64 -2.80
CA TYR A 77 2.82 -9.88 -2.65
C TYR A 77 1.37 -9.70 -3.10
N ILE A 78 0.72 -8.57 -2.75
CA ILE A 78 -0.64 -8.24 -3.21
C ILE A 78 -0.68 -8.12 -4.73
N LEU A 79 0.25 -7.36 -5.34
CA LEU A 79 0.33 -7.22 -6.79
C LEU A 79 0.54 -8.57 -7.49
N SER A 80 1.47 -9.38 -6.99
CA SER A 80 1.69 -10.73 -7.50
C SER A 80 0.41 -11.59 -7.43
N TYR A 81 -0.28 -11.58 -6.30
CA TYR A 81 -1.52 -12.30 -6.12
C TYR A 81 -2.60 -11.88 -7.15
N LEU A 82 -2.80 -10.58 -7.34
CA LEU A 82 -3.79 -10.05 -8.29
C LEU A 82 -3.43 -10.40 -9.74
N ILE A 83 -2.14 -10.34 -10.11
CA ILE A 83 -1.65 -10.74 -11.43
C ILE A 83 -1.89 -12.22 -11.67
N ARG A 84 -1.52 -13.08 -10.73
CA ARG A 84 -1.65 -14.54 -10.84
C ARG A 84 -3.10 -15.00 -10.87
N LYS A 85 -3.98 -14.29 -10.15
CA LYS A 85 -5.44 -14.52 -10.18
C LYS A 85 -6.10 -14.02 -11.47
N GLY A 86 -5.39 -13.25 -12.29
CA GLY A 86 -5.96 -12.62 -13.50
C GLY A 86 -6.79 -11.37 -13.22
N ALA A 87 -6.77 -10.86 -11.97
CA ALA A 87 -7.49 -9.64 -11.55
C ALA A 87 -6.73 -8.34 -11.87
N LEU A 88 -5.49 -8.43 -12.33
CA LEU A 88 -4.66 -7.30 -12.75
C LEU A 88 -3.91 -7.67 -14.02
N SER A 89 -4.39 -7.16 -15.16
CA SER A 89 -3.72 -7.34 -16.45
C SER A 89 -2.52 -6.40 -16.59
N GLU A 90 -1.63 -6.68 -17.56
CA GLU A 90 -0.49 -5.80 -17.86
C GLU A 90 -0.94 -4.40 -18.29
N GLU A 91 -2.03 -4.29 -19.05
CA GLU A 91 -2.58 -3.01 -19.49
C GLU A 91 -3.12 -2.19 -18.31
N GLN A 92 -3.84 -2.85 -17.39
CA GLN A 92 -4.32 -2.21 -16.17
C GLN A 92 -3.16 -1.77 -15.28
N PHE A 93 -2.10 -2.59 -15.17
CA PHE A 93 -0.90 -2.26 -14.39
C PHE A 93 -0.16 -1.02 -14.92
N LYS A 94 -0.23 -0.75 -16.25
CA LYS A 94 0.32 0.47 -16.86
C LYS A 94 -0.47 1.72 -16.47
N THR A 95 -1.78 1.58 -16.27
CA THR A 95 -2.69 2.70 -15.99
C THR A 95 -2.81 2.98 -14.51
N PHE A 96 -2.99 1.92 -13.70
CA PHE A 96 -3.15 2.02 -12.26
C PHE A 96 -2.49 0.83 -11.56
N LYS A 97 -1.69 1.11 -10.54
CA LYS A 97 -1.06 0.09 -9.71
C LYS A 97 -1.78 0.00 -8.36
N PRO A 98 -2.47 -1.10 -8.06
CA PRO A 98 -3.00 -1.36 -6.72
C PRO A 98 -1.95 -1.11 -5.65
N SER A 99 -2.35 -0.49 -4.54
CA SER A 99 -1.41 -0.19 -3.48
C SER A 99 -2.07 -0.17 -2.11
N ILE A 100 -1.25 -0.30 -1.07
CA ILE A 100 -1.71 -0.31 0.31
C ILE A 100 -2.18 1.08 0.77
N CYS A 101 -3.23 1.10 1.59
CA CYS A 101 -3.84 2.32 2.15
C CYS A 101 -3.32 2.65 3.55
N ASN A 102 -2.79 1.66 4.28
CA ASN A 102 -2.19 1.81 5.61
C ASN A 102 -0.86 1.07 5.69
N ARG A 103 -0.08 1.37 6.72
CA ARG A 103 1.19 0.69 6.98
C ARG A 103 1.18 0.10 8.38
N LEU A 104 1.85 -1.03 8.51
CA LEU A 104 2.24 -1.64 9.78
C LEU A 104 3.76 -1.75 9.78
N ASP A 105 4.35 -1.65 10.95
CA ASP A 105 5.79 -1.86 11.11
C ASP A 105 6.16 -3.30 10.72
N ARG A 106 7.43 -3.52 10.42
CA ARG A 106 7.94 -4.82 9.98
C ARG A 106 7.53 -5.94 10.94
N ASN A 107 7.68 -5.71 12.23
CA ASN A 107 7.42 -6.70 13.29
C ASN A 107 5.96 -6.68 13.80
N THR A 108 5.11 -5.79 13.30
CA THR A 108 3.69 -5.75 13.60
C THR A 108 2.93 -6.61 12.60
N SER A 109 2.21 -7.60 13.09
CA SER A 109 1.26 -8.39 12.29
C SER A 109 -0.13 -7.76 12.32
N GLY A 110 -1.00 -8.11 11.37
CA GLY A 110 -2.39 -7.70 11.36
C GLY A 110 -2.88 -7.17 10.02
N LEU A 111 -4.03 -6.48 10.05
CA LEU A 111 -4.77 -6.12 8.86
C LEU A 111 -4.10 -4.99 8.07
N LEU A 112 -3.80 -5.28 6.81
CA LEU A 112 -3.29 -4.34 5.83
C LEU A 112 -4.31 -4.24 4.71
N ILE A 113 -4.71 -3.02 4.38
CA ILE A 113 -5.74 -2.72 3.38
C ILE A 113 -5.05 -2.21 2.13
N ALA A 114 -5.46 -2.70 0.96
CA ALA A 114 -5.03 -2.16 -0.33
C ALA A 114 -6.22 -1.86 -1.23
N GLY A 115 -6.13 -0.79 -2.00
CA GLY A 115 -7.06 -0.48 -3.08
C GLY A 115 -6.67 -1.23 -4.34
N LYS A 116 -7.61 -2.01 -4.88
CA LYS A 116 -7.50 -2.70 -6.17
C LYS A 116 -7.81 -1.78 -7.33
N THR A 117 -8.66 -0.78 -7.09
CA THR A 117 -9.04 0.28 -8.02
C THR A 117 -8.68 1.65 -7.45
N LEU A 118 -8.64 2.67 -8.30
CA LEU A 118 -8.44 4.05 -7.86
C LEU A 118 -9.54 4.49 -6.87
N LYS A 119 -10.78 4.10 -7.14
CA LYS A 119 -11.93 4.36 -6.26
C LYS A 119 -11.72 3.73 -4.89
N GLY A 120 -11.37 2.44 -4.84
CA GLY A 120 -11.10 1.73 -3.59
C GLY A 120 -9.94 2.35 -2.80
N LEU A 121 -8.84 2.69 -3.49
CA LEU A 121 -7.69 3.35 -2.88
C LEU A 121 -8.07 4.69 -2.25
N GLN A 122 -8.77 5.55 -2.99
CA GLN A 122 -9.18 6.88 -2.52
C GLN A 122 -10.17 6.79 -1.36
N THR A 123 -11.18 5.93 -1.46
CA THR A 123 -12.20 5.73 -0.42
C THR A 123 -11.56 5.27 0.88
N MET A 124 -10.68 4.26 0.83
CA MET A 124 -10.02 3.75 2.03
C MET A 124 -9.00 4.72 2.61
N ALA A 125 -8.24 5.42 1.76
CA ALA A 125 -7.30 6.45 2.20
C ALA A 125 -8.03 7.61 2.90
N GLU A 126 -9.17 8.03 2.37
CA GLU A 126 -10.00 9.08 2.99
C GLU A 126 -10.59 8.62 4.33
N ALA A 127 -11.14 7.41 4.40
CA ALA A 127 -11.70 6.84 5.63
C ALA A 127 -10.63 6.75 6.74
N LEU A 128 -9.42 6.33 6.39
CA LEU A 128 -8.29 6.28 7.32
C LEU A 128 -7.83 7.68 7.75
N LYS A 129 -7.77 8.65 6.83
CA LYS A 129 -7.40 10.04 7.10
C LYS A 129 -8.42 10.73 7.99
N LYS A 130 -9.71 10.56 7.74
CA LYS A 130 -10.81 11.09 8.55
C LYS A 130 -11.03 10.34 9.86
N ARG A 131 -10.28 9.24 10.09
CA ARG A 131 -10.41 8.38 11.27
C ARG A 131 -11.82 7.81 11.47
N THR A 132 -12.56 7.58 10.38
CA THR A 132 -13.87 6.90 10.42
C THR A 132 -13.71 5.39 10.62
N VAL A 133 -12.53 4.86 10.28
CA VAL A 133 -12.16 3.46 10.57
C VAL A 133 -11.51 3.41 11.95
N GLN A 134 -12.10 2.66 12.87
CA GLN A 134 -11.52 2.41 14.18
C GLN A 134 -10.42 1.35 14.08
N LYS A 135 -9.24 1.65 14.62
CA LYS A 135 -8.07 0.76 14.60
C LYS A 135 -7.78 0.27 16.00
N TYR A 136 -7.69 -1.04 16.15
CA TYR A 136 -7.38 -1.70 17.40
C TYR A 136 -6.10 -2.51 17.27
N TYR A 137 -5.29 -2.52 18.32
CA TYR A 137 -4.07 -3.30 18.42
C TYR A 137 -4.07 -4.12 19.68
N ARG A 138 -3.48 -5.31 19.62
CA ARG A 138 -3.14 -6.12 20.79
C ARG A 138 -1.65 -6.09 20.98
N CYS A 139 -1.19 -5.90 22.21
CA CYS A 139 0.23 -5.96 22.56
C CYS A 139 0.43 -6.69 23.89
N ILE A 140 1.62 -7.22 24.05
CA ILE A 140 2.08 -7.80 25.31
C ILE A 140 2.94 -6.74 25.99
N VAL A 141 2.65 -6.47 27.25
CA VAL A 141 3.39 -5.51 28.07
C VAL A 141 4.00 -6.23 29.29
N LYS A 142 5.09 -5.67 29.82
CA LYS A 142 5.68 -6.18 31.06
C LYS A 142 4.84 -5.73 32.24
N GLY A 143 4.51 -6.67 33.14
CA GLY A 143 3.71 -6.40 34.34
C GLY A 143 2.23 -6.67 34.11
N GLU A 144 1.40 -6.20 35.06
CA GLU A 144 -0.04 -6.41 35.10
C GLU A 144 -0.77 -5.08 34.96
N LEU A 145 -1.67 -5.00 33.99
CA LEU A 145 -2.61 -3.89 33.85
C LEU A 145 -3.92 -4.28 34.54
N ARG A 146 -4.17 -3.71 35.71
CA ARG A 146 -5.37 -4.02 36.50
C ARG A 146 -6.58 -3.22 36.07
N GLU A 147 -6.36 -2.04 35.46
CA GLU A 147 -7.41 -1.11 35.07
C GLU A 147 -7.20 -0.56 33.69
N LYS A 148 -8.29 -0.10 33.05
CA LYS A 148 -8.24 0.64 31.80
C LYS A 148 -7.48 1.93 32.00
N THR A 149 -6.36 2.08 31.31
CA THR A 149 -5.47 3.23 31.39
C THR A 149 -5.56 4.07 30.12
N HIS A 150 -5.67 5.38 30.27
CA HIS A 150 -5.58 6.35 29.20
C HIS A 150 -4.19 7.00 29.21
N LEU A 151 -3.40 6.72 28.18
CA LEU A 151 -2.07 7.31 28.01
C LEU A 151 -2.12 8.42 26.97
N LYS A 152 -1.61 9.61 27.31
CA LYS A 152 -1.47 10.75 26.41
C LYS A 152 -0.06 11.30 26.53
N GLY A 153 0.61 11.51 25.42
CA GLY A 153 1.98 12.05 25.38
C GLY A 153 2.40 12.41 23.98
N TYR A 154 3.54 13.05 23.86
CA TYR A 154 4.17 13.33 22.59
C TYR A 154 5.28 12.31 22.34
N LEU A 155 5.51 12.01 21.06
CA LEU A 155 6.58 11.10 20.64
C LEU A 155 7.70 11.91 19.99
N SER A 156 8.91 11.77 20.50
CA SER A 156 10.13 12.27 19.89
C SER A 156 10.89 11.12 19.24
N LYS A 157 11.26 11.26 17.98
CA LYS A 157 12.05 10.27 17.25
C LYS A 157 13.51 10.70 17.22
N ASP A 158 14.36 9.83 17.73
CA ASP A 158 15.80 9.89 17.52
C ASP A 158 16.12 9.21 16.17
N GLU A 159 16.36 10.00 15.15
CA GLU A 159 16.58 9.47 13.79
C GLU A 159 17.90 8.73 13.65
N GLN A 160 18.93 9.09 14.44
CA GLN A 160 20.25 8.45 14.38
C GLN A 160 20.20 7.02 14.93
N ASN A 161 19.46 6.81 16.01
CA ASN A 161 19.32 5.51 16.66
C ASN A 161 18.01 4.77 16.33
N ASN A 162 17.16 5.36 15.47
CA ASN A 162 15.84 4.86 15.14
C ASN A 162 14.99 4.47 16.37
N LYS A 163 15.11 5.27 17.43
CA LYS A 163 14.40 5.08 18.69
C LYS A 163 13.34 6.15 18.89
N VAL A 164 12.21 5.73 19.43
CA VAL A 164 11.12 6.64 19.81
C VAL A 164 11.05 6.73 21.33
N LYS A 165 10.96 7.95 21.84
CA LYS A 165 10.77 8.23 23.28
C LYS A 165 9.47 9.00 23.47
N VAL A 166 8.78 8.73 24.57
CA VAL A 166 7.65 9.55 25.04
C VAL A 166 8.23 10.76 25.77
N VAL A 167 7.79 11.96 25.42
CA VAL A 167 8.18 13.24 26.01
C VAL A 167 6.96 14.00 26.50
#